data_f518c0784c269119d369eea2543807a8
#
_entry.id   f518c0784c269119d369eea2543807a8
#
_cell.length_a   1.000
_cell.length_b   1.000
_cell.length_c   1.000
_cell.angle_alpha   90.00
_cell.angle_beta   90.00
_cell.angle_gamma   90.00
#
_symmetry.space_group_name_H-M   'P 1'
#
loop_
_entity.id
_entity.type
_entity.pdbx_description
1 polymer ?
#
loop_
_entity_poly.entity_id
_entity_poly.type
_entity_poly.pdbx_seq_one_letter_code
_entity_poly.pdbx_strand_id
1 'polypeptide(L)'
;MEVIILDSISQCWDNLLEYHANLQGNSFTNWQKITPRMNAFMQKILQSPSHVICTMRCKQDYVLSEKNGKMIPEKVGLKAVMRDGIDYEFTIVLDINMKHQAIASKDRTSLFIGKPDFTITPTTGQIILDWCNNGVNLDMIKQKINQAKTIEELTSIYHQYPEW
;
A
#
# COMPACT_ATOMS: atom_id res chain seq x y z
N MET A 1 -6.31 19.69 -2.25
CA MET A 1 -5.89 18.27 -2.43
C MET A 1 -7.15 17.44 -2.35
N GLU A 2 -7.39 16.57 -3.33
CA GLU A 2 -8.58 15.72 -3.35
C GLU A 2 -8.23 14.33 -2.82
N VAL A 3 -9.18 13.70 -2.12
CA VAL A 3 -9.04 12.34 -1.59
C VAL A 3 -10.17 11.49 -2.14
N ILE A 4 -9.83 10.35 -2.71
CA ILE A 4 -10.77 9.35 -3.20
C ILE A 4 -10.77 8.19 -2.20
N ILE A 5 -11.95 7.77 -1.77
CA ILE A 5 -12.12 6.61 -0.88
C ILE A 5 -12.83 5.51 -1.66
N LEU A 6 -12.19 4.33 -1.75
CA LEU A 6 -12.74 3.12 -2.38
C LEU A 6 -13.06 2.08 -1.30
N ASP A 7 -14.33 1.96 -0.93
CA ASP A 7 -14.82 1.03 0.09
C ASP A 7 -15.81 0.01 -0.53
N SER A 8 -15.38 -1.22 -0.73
CA SER A 8 -14.05 -1.82 -0.59
C SER A 8 -13.60 -2.37 -1.95
N ILE A 9 -12.29 -2.35 -2.19
CA ILE A 9 -11.74 -2.92 -3.46
C ILE A 9 -11.83 -4.45 -3.50
N SER A 10 -12.08 -5.11 -2.38
CA SER A 10 -12.34 -6.56 -2.34
C SER A 10 -13.54 -6.98 -3.19
N GLN A 11 -14.56 -6.11 -3.34
CA GLN A 11 -15.71 -6.39 -4.21
C GLN A 11 -15.30 -6.41 -5.69
N CYS A 12 -14.38 -5.55 -6.08
CA CYS A 12 -13.84 -5.57 -7.45
C CYS A 12 -13.12 -6.90 -7.75
N TRP A 13 -12.41 -7.42 -6.74
CA TRP A 13 -11.75 -8.72 -6.85
C TRP A 13 -12.75 -9.87 -6.92
N ASP A 14 -13.77 -9.89 -6.07
CA ASP A 14 -14.84 -10.89 -6.11
C ASP A 14 -15.54 -10.93 -7.48
N ASN A 15 -15.87 -9.78 -8.06
CA ASN A 15 -16.45 -9.70 -9.40
C ASN A 15 -15.55 -10.28 -10.48
N LEU A 16 -14.22 -10.09 -10.37
CA LEU A 16 -13.26 -10.69 -11.29
C LEU A 16 -13.16 -12.20 -11.11
N LEU A 17 -13.26 -12.70 -9.87
CA LEU A 17 -13.29 -14.14 -9.58
C LEU A 17 -14.57 -14.78 -10.12
N GLU A 18 -15.72 -14.13 -9.94
CA GLU A 18 -16.99 -14.60 -10.51
C GLU A 18 -16.92 -14.62 -12.04
N TYR A 19 -16.42 -13.57 -12.65
CA TYR A 19 -16.20 -13.55 -14.10
C TYR A 19 -15.29 -14.70 -14.54
N HIS A 20 -14.19 -14.95 -13.83
CA HIS A 20 -13.28 -16.07 -14.11
C HIS A 20 -14.00 -17.41 -14.03
N ALA A 21 -14.82 -17.62 -12.99
CA ALA A 21 -15.56 -18.88 -12.77
C ALA A 21 -16.55 -19.19 -13.90
N ASN A 22 -17.12 -18.15 -14.52
CA ASN A 22 -18.08 -18.27 -15.61
C ASN A 22 -17.43 -18.43 -17.01
N LEU A 23 -16.09 -18.33 -17.10
CA LEU A 23 -15.40 -18.53 -18.38
C LEU A 23 -15.31 -20.01 -18.73
N GLN A 24 -15.66 -20.34 -19.97
CA GLN A 24 -15.47 -21.68 -20.50
C GLN A 24 -13.98 -21.97 -20.80
N GLY A 25 -13.61 -23.25 -20.81
CA GLY A 25 -12.28 -23.73 -21.15
C GLY A 25 -11.39 -23.96 -19.93
N ASN A 26 -10.08 -23.91 -20.16
CA ASN A 26 -9.11 -24.20 -19.11
C ASN A 26 -9.00 -23.02 -18.12
N SER A 27 -9.28 -23.28 -16.84
CA SER A 27 -9.23 -22.28 -15.77
C SER A 27 -7.86 -21.58 -15.68
N PHE A 28 -6.76 -22.33 -15.84
CA PHE A 28 -5.42 -21.75 -15.79
C PHE A 28 -5.18 -20.71 -16.89
N THR A 29 -5.58 -21.01 -18.12
CA THR A 29 -5.43 -20.07 -19.25
C THR A 29 -6.39 -18.88 -19.13
N ASN A 30 -7.54 -19.03 -18.48
CA ASN A 30 -8.50 -17.96 -18.29
C ASN A 30 -7.95 -16.80 -17.43
N TRP A 31 -6.95 -17.04 -16.58
CA TRP A 31 -6.27 -16.00 -15.83
C TRP A 31 -5.62 -14.93 -16.71
N GLN A 32 -5.28 -15.26 -17.97
CA GLN A 32 -4.78 -14.27 -18.93
C GLN A 32 -5.81 -13.17 -19.24
N LYS A 33 -7.10 -13.40 -18.99
CA LYS A 33 -8.18 -12.42 -19.16
C LYS A 33 -8.43 -11.60 -17.89
N ILE A 34 -8.10 -12.16 -16.73
CA ILE A 34 -8.35 -11.56 -15.41
C ILE A 34 -7.21 -10.65 -14.99
N THR A 35 -5.97 -11.17 -15.07
CA THR A 35 -4.77 -10.47 -14.62
C THR A 35 -4.61 -9.07 -15.24
N PRO A 36 -4.78 -8.86 -16.56
CA PRO A 36 -4.68 -7.53 -17.15
C PRO A 36 -5.73 -6.55 -16.62
N ARG A 37 -6.95 -7.02 -16.34
CA ARG A 37 -8.04 -6.19 -15.78
C ARG A 37 -7.69 -5.69 -14.39
N MET A 38 -7.20 -6.61 -13.53
CA MET A 38 -6.76 -6.23 -12.19
C MET A 38 -5.57 -5.28 -12.23
N ASN A 39 -4.59 -5.53 -13.09
CA ASN A 39 -3.44 -4.64 -13.27
C ASN A 39 -3.87 -3.25 -13.76
N ALA A 40 -4.79 -3.17 -14.72
CA ALA A 40 -5.32 -1.89 -15.20
C ALA A 40 -6.05 -1.11 -14.10
N PHE A 41 -6.82 -1.80 -13.24
CA PHE A 41 -7.47 -1.20 -12.09
C PHE A 41 -6.43 -0.61 -11.11
N MET A 42 -5.41 -1.39 -10.74
CA MET A 42 -4.35 -0.93 -9.85
C MET A 42 -3.56 0.23 -10.45
N GLN A 43 -3.24 0.18 -11.73
CA GLN A 43 -2.57 1.28 -12.44
C GLN A 43 -3.35 2.59 -12.34
N LYS A 44 -4.69 2.54 -12.42
CA LYS A 44 -5.54 3.72 -12.27
C LYS A 44 -5.47 4.31 -10.86
N ILE A 45 -5.40 3.46 -9.82
CA ILE A 45 -5.21 3.90 -8.44
C ILE A 45 -3.83 4.57 -8.29
N LEU A 46 -2.77 3.89 -8.73
CA LEU A 46 -1.39 4.35 -8.55
C LEU A 46 -1.05 5.61 -9.36
N GLN A 47 -1.70 5.81 -10.51
CA GLN A 47 -1.50 6.97 -11.37
C GLN A 47 -2.48 8.11 -11.08
N SER A 48 -3.33 7.96 -10.05
CA SER A 48 -4.26 9.02 -9.67
C SER A 48 -3.49 10.26 -9.20
N PRO A 49 -3.86 11.47 -9.64
CA PRO A 49 -3.30 12.70 -9.10
C PRO A 49 -3.83 13.03 -7.69
N SER A 50 -4.83 12.28 -7.22
CA SER A 50 -5.44 12.42 -5.90
C SER A 50 -4.90 11.36 -4.93
N HIS A 51 -5.00 11.63 -3.63
CA HIS A 51 -4.78 10.59 -2.63
C HIS A 51 -5.89 9.55 -2.71
N VAL A 52 -5.53 8.27 -2.75
CA VAL A 52 -6.51 7.18 -2.80
C VAL A 52 -6.40 6.34 -1.54
N ILE A 53 -7.50 6.25 -0.81
CA ILE A 53 -7.65 5.38 0.35
C ILE A 53 -8.51 4.20 -0.06
N CYS A 54 -7.97 2.99 0.05
CA CYS A 54 -8.68 1.76 -0.26
C CYS A 54 -8.93 0.96 1.01
N THR A 55 -10.15 0.49 1.21
CA THR A 55 -10.42 -0.52 2.23
C THR A 55 -10.43 -1.91 1.59
N MET A 56 -9.99 -2.90 2.34
CA MET A 56 -10.02 -4.30 1.97
C MET A 56 -10.61 -5.12 3.11
N ARG A 57 -11.47 -6.08 2.78
CA ARG A 57 -11.91 -7.08 3.76
C ARG A 57 -10.75 -7.99 4.09
N CYS A 58 -10.63 -8.37 5.35
CA CYS A 58 -9.63 -9.31 5.80
C CYS A 58 -10.27 -10.59 6.33
N LYS A 59 -9.57 -11.69 6.21
CA LYS A 59 -9.88 -12.97 6.84
C LYS A 59 -8.70 -13.43 7.67
N GLN A 60 -8.98 -14.30 8.65
CA GLN A 60 -7.92 -14.92 9.43
C GLN A 60 -7.04 -15.78 8.51
N ASP A 61 -5.75 -15.58 8.57
CA ASP A 61 -4.77 -16.40 7.87
C ASP A 61 -4.23 -17.51 8.79
N TYR A 62 -4.00 -18.69 8.20
CA TYR A 62 -3.50 -19.85 8.89
C TYR A 62 -2.36 -20.45 8.10
N VAL A 63 -1.29 -20.83 8.80
CA VAL A 63 -0.24 -21.70 8.25
C VAL A 63 -0.29 -23.05 8.94
N LEU A 64 0.10 -24.09 8.21
CA LEU A 64 0.27 -25.41 8.80
C LEU A 64 1.67 -25.48 9.41
N SER A 65 1.74 -25.55 10.74
CA SER A 65 2.98 -25.77 11.48
C SER A 65 3.07 -27.20 11.99
N GLU A 66 4.24 -27.79 11.93
CA GLU A 66 4.47 -29.11 12.47
C GLU A 66 4.69 -29.03 13.99
N LYS A 67 3.82 -29.65 14.78
CA LYS A 67 3.98 -29.84 16.22
C LYS A 67 3.83 -31.32 16.56
N ASN A 68 4.88 -31.91 17.14
CA ASN A 68 4.91 -33.32 17.56
C ASN A 68 4.58 -34.29 16.41
N GLY A 69 5.11 -34.07 15.21
CA GLY A 69 4.88 -34.91 14.03
C GLY A 69 3.48 -34.76 13.40
N LYS A 70 2.69 -33.77 13.82
CA LYS A 70 1.36 -33.48 13.27
C LYS A 70 1.33 -32.06 12.71
N MET A 71 0.72 -31.92 11.53
CA MET A 71 0.45 -30.60 10.94
C MET A 71 -0.77 -29.97 11.62
N ILE A 72 -0.56 -28.85 12.31
CA ILE A 72 -1.61 -28.12 13.04
C ILE A 72 -1.77 -26.75 12.44
N PRO A 73 -3.01 -26.29 12.11
CA PRO A 73 -3.25 -24.93 11.68
C PRO A 73 -2.91 -23.92 12.78
N GLU A 74 -2.01 -23.00 12.49
CA GLU A 74 -1.62 -21.92 13.40
C GLU A 74 -2.04 -20.57 12.79
N LYS A 75 -2.67 -19.71 13.59
CA LYS A 75 -3.06 -18.37 13.18
C LYS A 75 -1.82 -17.49 13.05
N VAL A 76 -1.63 -16.90 11.88
CA VAL A 76 -0.45 -16.06 11.60
C VAL A 76 -0.78 -14.58 11.40
N GLY A 77 -2.06 -14.22 11.30
CA GLY A 77 -2.45 -12.83 11.14
C GLY A 77 -3.75 -12.66 10.35
N LEU A 78 -3.92 -11.50 9.77
CA LEU A 78 -4.99 -11.17 8.84
C LEU A 78 -4.45 -11.19 7.41
N LYS A 79 -5.22 -11.77 6.49
CA LYS A 79 -4.93 -11.74 5.06
C LYS A 79 -6.03 -10.99 4.34
N ALA A 80 -5.67 -10.03 3.51
CA ALA A 80 -6.62 -9.30 2.68
C ALA A 80 -7.35 -10.25 1.71
N VAL A 81 -8.66 -10.05 1.54
CA VAL A 81 -9.47 -10.74 0.52
C VAL A 81 -9.27 -10.02 -0.81
N MET A 82 -8.10 -10.24 -1.38
CA MET A 82 -7.64 -9.65 -2.63
C MET A 82 -6.66 -10.60 -3.32
N ARG A 83 -6.21 -10.24 -4.52
CA ARG A 83 -5.07 -10.88 -5.17
C ARG A 83 -3.84 -10.78 -4.27
N ASP A 84 -3.10 -11.88 -4.15
CA ASP A 84 -1.86 -11.90 -3.37
C ASP A 84 -0.88 -10.83 -3.86
N GLY A 85 -0.23 -10.15 -2.93
CA GLY A 85 0.76 -9.13 -3.19
C GLY A 85 0.21 -7.72 -3.50
N ILE A 86 -1.11 -7.53 -3.43
CA ILE A 86 -1.72 -6.22 -3.68
C ILE A 86 -1.30 -5.16 -2.67
N ASP A 87 -1.03 -5.58 -1.44
CA ASP A 87 -0.55 -4.75 -0.35
C ASP A 87 0.81 -4.10 -0.67
N TYR A 88 1.65 -4.76 -1.48
CA TYR A 88 2.94 -4.20 -1.91
C TYR A 88 2.81 -2.99 -2.83
N GLU A 89 1.67 -2.79 -3.45
CA GLU A 89 1.44 -1.64 -4.34
C GLU A 89 1.20 -0.33 -3.56
N PHE A 90 0.62 -0.39 -2.37
CA PHE A 90 0.29 0.79 -1.57
C PHE A 90 1.49 1.37 -0.84
N THR A 91 1.46 2.69 -0.58
CA THR A 91 2.51 3.40 0.18
C THR A 91 2.45 3.04 1.65
N ILE A 92 1.25 3.00 2.23
CA ILE A 92 0.99 2.63 3.62
C ILE A 92 -0.10 1.57 3.62
N VAL A 93 0.09 0.50 4.40
CA VAL A 93 -0.92 -0.53 4.68
C VAL A 93 -1.08 -0.65 6.18
N LEU A 94 -2.31 -0.49 6.64
CA LEU A 94 -2.69 -0.60 8.04
C LEU A 94 -3.65 -1.77 8.23
N ASP A 95 -3.26 -2.75 9.01
CA ASP A 95 -4.13 -3.84 9.43
C ASP A 95 -4.94 -3.41 10.66
N ILE A 96 -6.26 -3.49 10.56
CA ILE A 96 -7.17 -3.07 11.63
C ILE A 96 -7.78 -4.31 12.29
N ASN A 97 -7.57 -4.46 13.60
CA ASN A 97 -8.09 -5.57 14.35
C ASN A 97 -9.54 -5.31 14.84
N MET A 98 -10.16 -6.34 15.47
CA MET A 98 -11.54 -6.26 15.99
C MET A 98 -11.72 -5.24 17.12
N LYS A 99 -10.64 -4.74 17.73
CA LYS A 99 -10.66 -3.68 18.74
C LYS A 99 -10.47 -2.30 18.13
N HIS A 100 -10.55 -2.18 16.79
CA HIS A 100 -10.33 -0.96 16.04
C HIS A 100 -8.92 -0.35 16.22
N GLN A 101 -7.94 -1.20 16.52
CA GLN A 101 -6.55 -0.80 16.60
C GLN A 101 -5.86 -1.15 15.27
N ALA A 102 -5.07 -0.23 14.78
CA ALA A 102 -4.31 -0.34 13.55
C ALA A 102 -2.85 -0.61 13.85
N ILE A 103 -2.23 -1.47 13.05
CA ILE A 103 -0.78 -1.68 12.99
C ILE A 103 -0.32 -1.54 11.53
N ALA A 104 0.82 -0.92 11.31
CA ALA A 104 1.38 -0.83 9.97
C ALA A 104 2.05 -2.16 9.60
N SER A 105 1.50 -2.87 8.61
CA SER A 105 2.13 -4.05 7.99
C SER A 105 3.08 -3.64 6.87
N LYS A 106 2.86 -2.45 6.27
CA LYS A 106 3.76 -1.82 5.33
C LYS A 106 3.70 -0.30 5.45
N ASP A 107 4.83 0.34 5.38
CA ASP A 107 4.92 1.78 5.43
C ASP A 107 6.23 2.27 4.77
N ARG A 108 6.11 2.89 3.61
CA ARG A 108 7.24 3.52 2.89
C ARG A 108 7.58 4.91 3.41
N THR A 109 6.76 5.44 4.33
CA THR A 109 6.91 6.80 4.88
C THR A 109 7.66 6.82 6.19
N SER A 110 7.84 5.66 6.83
CA SER A 110 8.39 5.50 8.19
C SER A 110 7.57 6.21 9.28
N LEU A 111 6.31 6.58 9.00
CA LEU A 111 5.45 7.26 9.96
C LEU A 111 4.91 6.32 11.04
N PHE A 112 4.62 5.06 10.70
CA PHE A 112 3.88 4.13 11.54
C PHE A 112 4.60 2.81 11.79
N ILE A 113 5.52 2.40 10.89
CA ILE A 113 6.22 1.13 11.03
C ILE A 113 7.02 1.08 12.35
N GLY A 114 6.96 -0.08 13.02
CA GLY A 114 7.64 -0.29 14.31
C GLY A 114 7.02 0.46 15.49
N LYS A 115 5.89 1.16 15.31
CA LYS A 115 5.14 1.79 16.39
C LYS A 115 4.13 0.81 17.01
N PRO A 116 3.73 1.01 18.28
CA PRO A 116 2.63 0.25 18.90
C PRO A 116 1.31 0.43 18.16
N ASP A 117 0.38 -0.51 18.35
CA ASP A 117 -0.98 -0.41 17.83
C ASP A 117 -1.63 0.91 18.25
N PHE A 118 -2.37 1.52 17.33
CA PHE A 118 -3.01 2.80 17.54
C PHE A 118 -4.43 2.83 16.96
N THR A 119 -5.25 3.74 17.45
CA THR A 119 -6.56 4.01 16.86
C THR A 119 -6.41 5.07 15.78
N ILE A 120 -6.94 4.81 14.58
CA ILE A 120 -6.96 5.79 13.50
C ILE A 120 -7.88 6.96 13.89
N THR A 121 -7.35 8.16 13.81
CA THR A 121 -8.05 9.41 14.18
C THR A 121 -7.79 10.48 13.11
N PRO A 122 -8.45 11.63 13.15
CA PRO A 122 -8.10 12.75 12.29
C PRO A 122 -6.63 13.15 12.36
N THR A 123 -5.98 13.00 13.53
CA THR A 123 -4.54 13.24 13.69
C THR A 123 -3.70 12.30 12.83
N THR A 124 -4.12 11.05 12.64
CA THR A 124 -3.44 10.11 11.74
C THR A 124 -3.42 10.65 10.30
N GLY A 125 -4.56 11.19 9.84
CA GLY A 125 -4.65 11.84 8.52
C GLY A 125 -3.78 13.09 8.42
N GLN A 126 -3.72 13.90 9.49
CA GLN A 126 -2.87 15.09 9.51
C GLN A 126 -1.39 14.74 9.41
N ILE A 127 -0.93 13.70 10.11
CA ILE A 127 0.46 13.23 10.05
C ILE A 127 0.82 12.81 8.61
N ILE A 128 -0.08 12.09 7.91
CA ILE A 128 0.12 11.69 6.52
C ILE A 128 0.15 12.93 5.61
N LEU A 129 -0.78 13.86 5.80
CA LEU A 129 -0.85 15.10 5.04
C LEU A 129 0.42 15.95 5.21
N ASP A 130 0.90 16.08 6.43
CA ASP A 130 2.13 16.80 6.73
C ASP A 130 3.33 16.16 6.05
N TRP A 131 3.41 14.82 6.07
CA TRP A 131 4.46 14.08 5.35
C TRP A 131 4.38 14.34 3.83
N CYS A 132 3.18 14.32 3.24
CA CYS A 132 3.00 14.62 1.82
C CYS A 132 3.40 16.06 1.47
N ASN A 133 3.13 17.02 2.36
CA ASN A 133 3.45 18.42 2.14
C ASN A 133 4.92 18.78 2.42
N ASN A 134 5.59 17.98 3.27
CA ASN A 134 7.02 18.12 3.59
C ASN A 134 7.90 17.35 2.62
N GLY A 135 7.33 16.78 1.58
CA GLY A 135 8.07 16.13 0.50
C GLY A 135 9.06 17.11 -0.14
N VAL A 136 10.18 16.58 -0.57
CA VAL A 136 11.24 17.34 -1.23
C VAL A 136 10.67 18.01 -2.49
N ASN A 137 10.56 19.34 -2.48
CA ASN A 137 10.14 20.10 -3.65
C ASN A 137 11.29 20.11 -4.68
N LEU A 138 11.20 19.19 -5.65
CA LEU A 138 12.19 19.04 -6.73
C LEU A 138 12.50 20.34 -7.48
N ASP A 139 11.48 21.17 -7.68
CA ASP A 139 11.68 22.45 -8.38
C ASP A 139 12.48 23.43 -7.52
N MET A 140 12.28 23.39 -6.22
CA MET A 140 13.09 24.18 -5.27
C MET A 140 14.55 23.70 -5.21
N ILE A 141 14.77 22.37 -5.28
CA ILE A 141 16.14 21.83 -5.34
C ILE A 141 16.81 22.21 -6.67
N LYS A 142 16.12 22.02 -7.80
CA LYS A 142 16.62 22.46 -9.12
C LYS A 142 16.97 23.93 -9.13
N GLN A 143 16.14 24.79 -8.53
CA GLN A 143 16.43 26.22 -8.40
C GLN A 143 17.68 26.46 -7.55
N LYS A 144 17.82 25.79 -6.39
CA LYS A 144 19.02 25.91 -5.56
C LYS A 144 20.28 25.46 -6.31
N ILE A 145 20.22 24.33 -7.05
CA ILE A 145 21.33 23.84 -7.87
C ILE A 145 21.70 24.86 -8.95
N ASN A 146 20.72 25.40 -9.67
CA ASN A 146 20.94 26.37 -10.73
C ASN A 146 21.47 27.73 -10.22
N GLN A 147 21.19 28.08 -8.96
CA GLN A 147 21.65 29.31 -8.32
C GLN A 147 23.03 29.15 -7.63
N ALA A 148 23.46 27.92 -7.37
CA ALA A 148 24.75 27.63 -6.77
C ALA A 148 25.88 28.10 -7.69
N LYS A 149 26.82 28.89 -7.11
CA LYS A 149 27.96 29.48 -7.81
C LYS A 149 29.27 28.82 -7.47
N THR A 150 29.29 28.00 -6.42
CA THR A 150 30.51 27.32 -5.94
C THR A 150 30.30 25.81 -5.78
N ILE A 151 31.39 25.05 -5.80
CA ILE A 151 31.38 23.61 -5.56
C ILE A 151 30.94 23.32 -4.11
N GLU A 152 31.30 24.17 -3.17
CA GLU A 152 30.94 24.03 -1.75
C GLU A 152 29.41 24.14 -1.56
N GLU A 153 28.77 25.10 -2.25
CA GLU A 153 27.31 25.23 -2.25
C GLU A 153 26.62 23.99 -2.84
N LEU A 154 27.11 23.46 -3.96
CA LEU A 154 26.60 22.22 -4.55
C LEU A 154 26.79 21.02 -3.62
N THR A 155 27.94 20.90 -2.97
CA THR A 155 28.23 19.84 -2.00
C THR A 155 27.29 19.93 -0.80
N SER A 156 27.02 21.14 -0.31
CA SER A 156 26.05 21.37 0.77
C SER A 156 24.63 20.92 0.40
N ILE A 157 24.19 21.23 -0.83
CA ILE A 157 22.88 20.76 -1.35
C ILE A 157 22.86 19.23 -1.42
N TYR A 158 23.92 18.59 -1.93
CA TYR A 158 24.01 17.13 -2.00
C TYR A 158 23.93 16.47 -0.62
N HIS A 159 24.62 17.00 0.39
CA HIS A 159 24.54 16.48 1.76
C HIS A 159 23.19 16.71 2.43
N GLN A 160 22.45 17.73 2.03
CA GLN A 160 21.11 17.99 2.54
C GLN A 160 20.07 17.00 1.96
N TYR A 161 20.35 16.39 0.81
CA TYR A 161 19.44 15.48 0.09
C TYR A 161 20.21 14.24 -0.43
N PRO A 162 20.71 13.36 0.46
CA PRO A 162 21.60 12.25 0.09
C PRO A 162 20.93 11.14 -0.72
N GLU A 163 19.61 11.14 -0.84
CA GLU A 163 18.85 10.13 -1.58
C GLU A 163 18.58 10.52 -3.04
N TRP A 164 19.20 11.61 -3.53
CA TRP A 164 19.03 12.12 -4.90
C TRP A 164 20.34 12.12 -5.70
#